data_b6aecd51efc00adb807122d3e86c0903
#
_entry.id   b6aecd51efc00adb807122d3e86c0903
#
_cell.length_a   1.000
_cell.length_b   1.000
_cell.length_c   1.000
_cell.angle_alpha   90.00
_cell.angle_beta   90.00
_cell.angle_gamma   90.00
#
_symmetry.space_group_name_H-M   'P 1'
#
loop_
_entity.id
_entity.type
_entity.pdbx_description
1 polymer ?
#
loop_
_entity_poly.entity_id
_entity_poly.type
_entity_poly.pdbx_seq_one_letter_code
_entity_poly.pdbx_strand_id
1 'polypeptide(L)'
;MRRLALVMLAAIVVGGCARPVGTAPADTAPPQPTAPLPDSPAPATVATSPTAVVPLASQPGAPGSPTAASIPDASELIVQEYPVPRGSHPHDVAPAPDGTVWYTAQGSGELGRLNPATGETRHIPLGSASAPHGVIVGPDGAAWVTDSGLNAIVRVDPATEKVDVFPLPTGGYANLNTASFDGTGVLWFTGQSGVYGRLDPKTGRVEVFDAPRGRGPYGIATTPAGIVYYASLAGSHIARLDVLTGAATVLEPPTPGQGARRVWSDSRGRLWVSEWNAGQVARYDPATEQWKEWRLPGHTPQAYAVYVDELDMVWLSDFGANALVRFDPEREAFDVFPLPSSPANVRQILGRPGEVWGAESGVDKLVVIKRP
;
A
#
# COMPACT_ATOMS: atom_id res chain seq x y z
N MET A 1 -45.40 3.46 46.60
CA MET A 1 -45.08 2.12 47.18
C MET A 1 -43.66 1.78 46.73
N ARG A 2 -42.75 1.70 47.70
CA ARG A 2 -41.32 1.39 47.53
C ARG A 2 -41.14 -0.09 47.24
N ARG A 3 -40.24 -0.47 46.33
CA ARG A 3 -39.50 -1.75 46.44
C ARG A 3 -38.04 -1.57 45.99
N LEU A 4 -37.19 -2.03 46.91
CA LEU A 4 -35.75 -2.04 46.94
C LEU A 4 -35.14 -2.92 45.84
N ALA A 5 -33.97 -2.49 45.36
CA ALA A 5 -33.02 -3.31 44.62
C ALA A 5 -32.03 -3.98 45.59
N LEU A 6 -31.77 -5.26 45.35
CA LEU A 6 -30.82 -6.07 46.10
C LEU A 6 -29.52 -6.21 45.30
N VAL A 7 -28.43 -5.74 45.90
CA VAL A 7 -27.06 -5.92 45.36
C VAL A 7 -26.47 -7.17 45.97
N MET A 8 -26.01 -8.10 45.14
CA MET A 8 -25.17 -9.23 45.61
C MET A 8 -23.71 -8.98 45.28
N LEU A 9 -22.92 -8.95 46.34
CA LEU A 9 -21.45 -8.90 46.33
C LEU A 9 -20.93 -10.32 46.41
N ALA A 10 -20.10 -10.78 45.50
CA ALA A 10 -19.40 -12.06 45.57
C ALA A 10 -17.91 -11.80 45.88
N ALA A 11 -17.46 -12.37 46.98
CA ALA A 11 -16.08 -12.28 47.44
C ALA A 11 -15.22 -13.37 46.77
N ILE A 12 -14.00 -13.00 46.38
CA ILE A 12 -12.98 -13.90 45.84
C ILE A 12 -12.02 -14.25 46.95
N VAL A 13 -11.87 -15.56 47.20
CA VAL A 13 -10.92 -16.16 48.15
C VAL A 13 -9.58 -16.36 47.41
N VAL A 14 -8.51 -15.85 48.00
CA VAL A 14 -7.12 -16.07 47.62
C VAL A 14 -6.59 -17.30 48.32
N GLY A 15 -6.17 -18.31 47.55
CA GLY A 15 -5.43 -19.48 48.07
C GLY A 15 -4.03 -19.52 47.48
N GLY A 16 -3.02 -19.20 48.27
CA GLY A 16 -1.63 -19.37 47.92
C GLY A 16 -1.15 -20.82 48.22
N CYS A 17 -0.26 -21.34 47.37
CA CYS A 17 0.64 -22.43 47.72
C CYS A 17 2.00 -22.31 47.05
N ALA A 18 3.02 -22.63 47.79
CA ALA A 18 4.43 -22.35 47.64
C ALA A 18 5.17 -23.22 46.59
N ARG A 19 6.34 -22.72 46.20
CA ARG A 19 7.39 -23.36 45.39
C ARG A 19 8.03 -24.59 46.05
N PRO A 20 8.74 -25.42 45.26
CA PRO A 20 10.14 -25.66 45.62
C PRO A 20 11.14 -25.34 44.47
N VAL A 21 12.30 -24.93 44.96
CA VAL A 21 13.54 -24.63 44.25
C VAL A 21 14.25 -25.93 43.89
N GLY A 22 14.73 -26.07 42.68
CA GLY A 22 15.63 -27.14 42.25
C GLY A 22 16.79 -26.54 41.44
N THR A 23 17.99 -26.77 41.96
CA THR A 23 19.30 -26.26 41.54
C THR A 23 19.82 -26.89 40.24
N ALA A 24 20.58 -26.08 39.47
CA ALA A 24 21.42 -26.47 38.34
C ALA A 24 22.61 -27.37 38.75
N PRO A 25 23.29 -28.04 37.80
CA PRO A 25 24.61 -27.53 37.53
C PRO A 25 24.94 -27.36 36.03
N ALA A 26 25.82 -26.39 35.80
CA ALA A 26 26.49 -26.13 34.57
C ALA A 26 27.59 -27.17 34.28
N ASP A 27 27.70 -27.52 32.99
CA ASP A 27 28.94 -28.18 32.52
C ASP A 27 29.44 -27.43 31.30
N THR A 28 30.56 -26.72 31.49
CA THR A 28 31.26 -25.95 30.48
C THR A 28 32.39 -26.83 29.89
N ALA A 29 32.24 -27.22 28.62
CA ALA A 29 33.33 -27.79 27.85
C ALA A 29 34.19 -26.65 27.21
N PRO A 30 35.53 -26.79 27.15
CA PRO A 30 36.40 -25.77 26.60
C PRO A 30 36.36 -25.76 25.07
N PRO A 31 36.69 -24.59 24.44
CA PRO A 31 36.67 -24.46 22.99
C PRO A 31 37.86 -25.17 22.33
N GLN A 32 37.57 -25.88 21.24
CA GLN A 32 38.60 -26.50 20.39
C GLN A 32 39.22 -25.44 19.45
N PRO A 33 40.52 -25.57 19.12
CA PRO A 33 41.20 -24.65 18.22
C PRO A 33 40.76 -24.84 16.78
N THR A 34 40.43 -23.71 16.12
CA THR A 34 40.11 -23.64 14.70
C THR A 34 41.38 -23.75 13.85
N ALA A 35 41.36 -24.65 12.87
CA ALA A 35 42.36 -24.77 11.84
C ALA A 35 42.33 -23.57 10.87
N PRO A 36 43.48 -23.14 10.31
CA PRO A 36 43.51 -22.02 9.36
C PRO A 36 42.87 -22.37 8.02
N LEU A 37 42.14 -21.42 7.45
CA LEU A 37 41.56 -21.50 6.11
C LEU A 37 42.68 -21.36 5.05
N PRO A 38 42.54 -22.01 3.89
CA PRO A 38 43.50 -21.87 2.80
C PRO A 38 43.35 -20.53 2.07
N ASP A 39 44.47 -20.00 1.61
CA ASP A 39 44.64 -18.72 0.91
C ASP A 39 43.79 -18.65 -0.39
N SER A 40 43.14 -17.50 -0.56
CA SER A 40 42.42 -17.13 -1.79
C SER A 40 43.37 -16.88 -2.94
N PRO A 41 43.10 -17.34 -4.16
CA PRO A 41 43.93 -17.01 -5.32
C PRO A 41 43.70 -15.54 -5.75
N ALA A 42 44.77 -14.89 -6.18
CA ALA A 42 44.82 -13.52 -6.67
C ALA A 42 43.93 -13.32 -7.93
N PRO A 43 43.40 -12.10 -8.15
CA PRO A 43 42.56 -11.83 -9.31
C PRO A 43 43.35 -11.84 -10.62
N ALA A 44 42.81 -12.55 -11.62
CA ALA A 44 43.33 -12.57 -12.96
C ALA A 44 43.12 -11.23 -13.67
N THR A 45 44.18 -10.68 -14.23
CA THR A 45 44.17 -9.48 -15.08
C THR A 45 43.46 -9.80 -16.41
N VAL A 46 42.32 -9.16 -16.66
CA VAL A 46 41.64 -9.21 -17.96
C VAL A 46 42.26 -8.16 -18.89
N ALA A 47 42.86 -8.60 -19.97
CA ALA A 47 43.38 -7.75 -21.04
C ALA A 47 42.22 -7.15 -21.83
N THR A 48 42.11 -5.82 -21.89
CA THR A 48 41.16 -5.10 -22.73
C THR A 48 41.71 -4.96 -24.14
N SER A 49 41.06 -5.58 -25.13
CA SER A 49 41.27 -5.32 -26.55
C SER A 49 40.54 -4.05 -26.97
N PRO A 50 41.07 -3.18 -27.83
CA PRO A 50 40.39 -2.00 -28.28
C PRO A 50 39.28 -2.32 -29.28
N THR A 51 38.05 -1.93 -28.94
CA THR A 51 36.88 -2.00 -29.86
C THR A 51 36.98 -0.87 -30.89
N ALA A 52 36.96 -1.21 -32.16
CA ALA A 52 36.94 -0.27 -33.26
C ALA A 52 35.64 0.55 -33.26
N VAL A 53 35.74 1.87 -33.31
CA VAL A 53 34.60 2.81 -33.45
C VAL A 53 34.17 2.81 -34.92
N VAL A 54 32.96 2.31 -35.15
CA VAL A 54 32.28 2.45 -36.47
C VAL A 54 31.52 3.77 -36.44
N PRO A 55 31.65 4.63 -37.47
CA PRO A 55 30.88 5.89 -37.52
C PRO A 55 29.39 5.63 -37.73
N LEU A 56 28.57 6.17 -36.83
CA LEU A 56 27.11 6.09 -36.92
C LEU A 56 26.61 7.00 -38.06
N ALA A 57 25.92 6.40 -39.03
CA ALA A 57 25.27 7.13 -40.13
C ALA A 57 24.18 8.04 -39.55
N SER A 58 24.11 9.26 -40.05
CA SER A 58 23.13 10.30 -39.70
C SER A 58 21.70 9.79 -39.88
N GLN A 59 20.93 9.70 -38.80
CA GLN A 59 19.50 9.41 -38.83
C GLN A 59 18.70 10.63 -39.24
N PRO A 60 17.61 10.49 -40.03
CA PRO A 60 16.71 11.58 -40.35
C PRO A 60 15.93 12.02 -39.10
N GLY A 61 15.65 13.33 -39.03
CA GLY A 61 15.11 14.09 -37.91
C GLY A 61 14.17 13.38 -36.97
N ALA A 62 14.48 13.48 -35.66
CA ALA A 62 13.61 13.03 -34.60
C ALA A 62 12.23 13.69 -34.68
N PRO A 63 11.12 12.95 -34.48
CA PRO A 63 9.82 13.57 -34.28
C PRO A 63 9.91 14.48 -33.05
N GLY A 64 9.28 15.68 -33.17
CA GLY A 64 9.32 16.71 -32.15
C GLY A 64 9.03 16.12 -30.75
N SER A 65 9.79 16.59 -29.75
CA SER A 65 9.59 16.22 -28.35
C SER A 65 8.11 16.33 -28.01
N PRO A 66 7.49 15.36 -27.35
CA PRO A 66 6.13 15.50 -26.89
C PRO A 66 6.05 16.73 -25.99
N THR A 67 5.13 17.64 -26.31
CA THR A 67 4.83 18.81 -25.48
C THR A 67 4.54 18.26 -24.08
N ALA A 68 5.31 18.69 -23.09
CA ALA A 68 5.07 18.31 -21.71
C ALA A 68 3.59 18.62 -21.38
N ALA A 69 2.85 17.62 -20.92
CA ALA A 69 1.46 17.80 -20.55
C ALA A 69 1.40 18.87 -19.45
N SER A 70 0.62 19.93 -19.67
CA SER A 70 0.45 20.99 -18.68
C SER A 70 -0.39 20.47 -17.51
N ILE A 71 0.02 20.81 -16.28
CA ILE A 71 -0.79 20.59 -15.08
C ILE A 71 -2.12 21.35 -15.28
N PRO A 72 -3.30 20.66 -15.19
CA PRO A 72 -4.57 21.34 -15.36
C PRO A 72 -4.84 22.26 -14.16
N ASP A 73 -5.47 23.41 -14.41
CA ASP A 73 -6.04 24.22 -13.33
C ASP A 73 -7.13 23.41 -12.60
N ALA A 74 -7.31 23.65 -11.30
CA ALA A 74 -8.32 22.93 -10.52
C ALA A 74 -9.75 23.17 -11.07
N SER A 75 -10.01 24.33 -11.63
CA SER A 75 -11.30 24.69 -12.27
C SER A 75 -11.58 23.95 -13.57
N GLU A 76 -10.56 23.34 -14.19
CA GLU A 76 -10.69 22.51 -15.38
C GLU A 76 -11.05 21.05 -15.06
N LEU A 77 -11.08 20.68 -13.76
CA LEU A 77 -11.36 19.33 -13.32
C LEU A 77 -12.77 19.21 -12.77
N ILE A 78 -13.40 18.06 -13.07
CA ILE A 78 -14.72 17.70 -12.54
C ILE A 78 -14.61 16.54 -11.57
N VAL A 79 -15.51 16.53 -10.57
CA VAL A 79 -15.73 15.40 -9.66
C VAL A 79 -16.99 14.67 -10.13
N GLN A 80 -16.86 13.39 -10.44
CA GLN A 80 -17.96 12.54 -10.87
C GLN A 80 -18.06 11.30 -10.01
N GLU A 81 -19.27 10.97 -9.52
CA GLU A 81 -19.54 9.78 -8.74
C GLU A 81 -20.25 8.71 -9.55
N TYR A 82 -19.96 7.45 -9.26
CA TYR A 82 -20.62 6.26 -9.82
C TYR A 82 -21.18 5.40 -8.69
N PRO A 83 -22.49 5.15 -8.63
CA PRO A 83 -23.05 4.26 -7.63
C PRO A 83 -22.60 2.81 -7.89
N VAL A 84 -22.31 2.08 -6.82
CA VAL A 84 -22.10 0.64 -6.83
C VAL A 84 -23.25 -0.03 -6.03
N PRO A 85 -23.45 -1.35 -6.13
CA PRO A 85 -24.50 -2.03 -5.39
C PRO A 85 -24.45 -1.73 -3.89
N ARG A 86 -25.61 -1.48 -3.32
CA ARG A 86 -25.76 -1.14 -1.90
C ARG A 86 -25.20 -2.24 -1.00
N GLY A 87 -24.41 -1.87 0.00
CA GLY A 87 -23.76 -2.79 0.91
C GLY A 87 -22.41 -3.32 0.39
N SER A 88 -21.95 -2.87 -0.78
CA SER A 88 -20.61 -3.19 -1.29
C SER A 88 -19.50 -2.68 -0.38
N HIS A 89 -19.69 -1.52 0.25
CA HIS A 89 -18.65 -0.83 1.04
C HIS A 89 -17.29 -0.85 0.32
N PRO A 90 -17.18 -0.20 -0.88
CA PRO A 90 -15.98 -0.26 -1.70
C PRO A 90 -14.79 0.28 -0.91
N HIS A 91 -13.67 -0.47 -0.92
CA HIS A 91 -12.51 -0.11 -0.12
C HIS A 91 -11.35 0.44 -0.96
N ASP A 92 -10.86 -0.30 -1.94
CA ASP A 92 -9.80 0.11 -2.85
C ASP A 92 -10.29 0.07 -4.30
N VAL A 93 -9.66 0.86 -5.18
CA VAL A 93 -9.92 0.91 -6.63
C VAL A 93 -8.65 0.63 -7.41
N ALA A 94 -8.78 0.09 -8.64
CA ALA A 94 -7.67 -0.06 -9.58
C ALA A 94 -8.17 0.16 -11.02
N PRO A 95 -7.93 1.35 -11.60
CA PRO A 95 -8.22 1.60 -13.00
C PRO A 95 -7.42 0.65 -13.91
N ALA A 96 -8.11 -0.04 -14.82
CA ALA A 96 -7.52 -1.00 -15.71
C ALA A 96 -7.21 -0.38 -17.10
N PRO A 97 -6.24 -0.95 -17.87
CA PRO A 97 -5.87 -0.45 -19.18
C PRO A 97 -6.99 -0.51 -20.22
N ASP A 98 -7.99 -1.38 -20.04
CA ASP A 98 -9.15 -1.53 -20.91
C ASP A 98 -10.24 -0.47 -20.69
N GLY A 99 -10.00 0.49 -19.80
CA GLY A 99 -10.92 1.57 -19.47
C GLY A 99 -11.88 1.27 -18.33
N THR A 100 -11.97 0.02 -17.87
CA THR A 100 -12.78 -0.34 -16.69
C THR A 100 -12.06 0.01 -15.39
N VAL A 101 -12.77 -0.11 -14.25
CA VAL A 101 -12.20 0.14 -12.92
C VAL A 101 -12.58 -1.01 -12.00
N TRP A 102 -11.58 -1.70 -11.50
CA TRP A 102 -11.76 -2.69 -10.46
C TRP A 102 -11.95 -2.03 -9.10
N TYR A 103 -12.73 -2.63 -8.22
CA TYR A 103 -12.86 -2.22 -6.84
C TYR A 103 -13.15 -3.39 -5.92
N THR A 104 -12.64 -3.34 -4.71
CA THR A 104 -12.96 -4.34 -3.68
C THR A 104 -14.29 -3.98 -3.04
N ALA A 105 -15.29 -4.86 -3.19
CA ALA A 105 -16.57 -4.77 -2.52
C ALA A 105 -16.49 -5.51 -1.18
N GLN A 106 -15.82 -4.87 -0.20
CA GLN A 106 -15.44 -5.50 1.07
C GLN A 106 -16.67 -6.01 1.86
N GLY A 107 -17.78 -5.28 1.80
CA GLY A 107 -19.00 -5.63 2.52
C GLY A 107 -19.71 -6.87 1.97
N SER A 108 -19.60 -7.13 0.66
CA SER A 108 -20.23 -8.29 0.00
C SER A 108 -19.27 -9.46 -0.25
N GLY A 109 -17.96 -9.29 -0.02
CA GLY A 109 -16.96 -10.32 -0.27
C GLY A 109 -16.69 -10.59 -1.75
N GLU A 110 -16.80 -9.56 -2.58
CA GLU A 110 -16.71 -9.65 -4.04
C GLU A 110 -15.66 -8.69 -4.61
N LEU A 111 -15.20 -8.98 -5.82
CA LEU A 111 -14.47 -8.03 -6.65
C LEU A 111 -15.44 -7.42 -7.64
N GLY A 112 -15.64 -6.09 -7.58
CA GLY A 112 -16.44 -5.34 -8.51
C GLY A 112 -15.64 -4.82 -9.69
N ARG A 113 -16.30 -4.64 -10.84
CA ARG A 113 -15.74 -4.04 -12.05
C ARG A 113 -16.74 -3.05 -12.61
N LEU A 114 -16.38 -1.77 -12.60
CA LEU A 114 -17.18 -0.68 -13.18
C LEU A 114 -16.77 -0.42 -14.63
N ASN A 115 -17.75 -0.26 -15.52
CA ASN A 115 -17.55 0.37 -16.82
C ASN A 115 -17.95 1.85 -16.72
N PRO A 116 -16.98 2.81 -16.70
CA PRO A 116 -17.31 4.23 -16.55
C PRO A 116 -18.09 4.83 -17.71
N ALA A 117 -18.05 4.22 -18.91
CA ALA A 117 -18.77 4.71 -20.07
C ALA A 117 -20.29 4.43 -19.99
N THR A 118 -20.70 3.33 -19.33
CA THR A 118 -22.10 2.93 -19.20
C THR A 118 -22.63 3.10 -17.77
N GLY A 119 -21.74 3.17 -16.76
CA GLY A 119 -22.10 3.13 -15.34
C GLY A 119 -22.44 1.73 -14.83
N GLU A 120 -22.33 0.70 -15.65
CA GLU A 120 -22.63 -0.67 -15.28
C GLU A 120 -21.53 -1.27 -14.40
N THR A 121 -21.97 -2.08 -13.41
CA THR A 121 -21.07 -2.81 -12.54
C THR A 121 -21.28 -4.32 -12.68
N ARG A 122 -20.19 -5.08 -12.61
CA ARG A 122 -20.18 -6.53 -12.52
C ARG A 122 -19.48 -6.96 -11.25
N HIS A 123 -19.98 -8.01 -10.58
CA HIS A 123 -19.43 -8.53 -9.34
C HIS A 123 -18.99 -9.98 -9.50
N ILE A 124 -17.81 -10.31 -8.98
CA ILE A 124 -17.18 -11.62 -9.03
C ILE A 124 -16.98 -12.10 -7.59
N PRO A 125 -17.70 -13.15 -7.14
CA PRO A 125 -17.51 -13.73 -5.81
C PRO A 125 -16.08 -14.28 -5.66
N LEU A 126 -15.41 -13.92 -4.57
CA LEU A 126 -14.03 -14.39 -4.31
C LEU A 126 -13.97 -15.64 -3.42
N GLY A 127 -15.06 -16.00 -2.81
CA GLY A 127 -15.19 -17.19 -1.97
C GLY A 127 -15.93 -16.94 -0.66
N SER A 128 -16.25 -18.02 0.05
CA SER A 128 -16.91 -17.93 1.35
C SER A 128 -16.00 -17.26 2.37
N ALA A 129 -16.54 -16.32 3.13
CA ALA A 129 -15.83 -15.50 4.11
C ALA A 129 -14.81 -14.49 3.52
N SER A 130 -14.81 -14.26 2.20
CA SER A 130 -14.01 -13.19 1.59
C SER A 130 -14.37 -11.83 2.22
N ALA A 131 -13.33 -11.04 2.47
CA ALA A 131 -13.41 -9.62 2.84
C ALA A 131 -12.25 -8.89 2.14
N PRO A 132 -12.37 -8.63 0.83
CA PRO A 132 -11.31 -8.09 0.01
C PRO A 132 -11.02 -6.65 0.45
N HIS A 133 -9.73 -6.34 0.64
CA HIS A 133 -9.29 -5.04 1.14
C HIS A 133 -8.65 -4.21 0.02
N GLY A 134 -7.46 -4.61 -0.44
CA GLY A 134 -6.72 -3.93 -1.50
C GLY A 134 -6.91 -4.58 -2.87
N VAL A 135 -6.85 -3.78 -3.94
CA VAL A 135 -6.79 -4.27 -5.33
C VAL A 135 -5.80 -3.45 -6.14
N ILE A 136 -5.00 -4.13 -6.96
CA ILE A 136 -4.13 -3.54 -7.97
C ILE A 136 -4.24 -4.32 -9.28
N VAL A 137 -3.92 -3.69 -10.41
CA VAL A 137 -3.74 -4.39 -11.68
C VAL A 137 -2.29 -4.85 -11.79
N GLY A 138 -2.09 -6.14 -12.00
CA GLY A 138 -0.75 -6.73 -12.14
C GLY A 138 -0.14 -6.53 -13.54
N PRO A 139 1.15 -6.85 -13.69
CA PRO A 139 1.82 -6.79 -14.99
C PRO A 139 1.25 -7.78 -16.01
N ASP A 140 0.48 -8.77 -15.57
CA ASP A 140 -0.27 -9.72 -16.38
C ASP A 140 -1.68 -9.23 -16.78
N GLY A 141 -2.05 -8.00 -16.40
CA GLY A 141 -3.36 -7.40 -16.63
C GLY A 141 -4.48 -7.90 -15.70
N ALA A 142 -4.20 -8.87 -14.82
CA ALA A 142 -5.17 -9.40 -13.87
C ALA A 142 -5.37 -8.46 -12.68
N ALA A 143 -6.53 -8.56 -12.03
CA ALA A 143 -6.75 -7.94 -10.74
C ALA A 143 -6.14 -8.80 -9.62
N TRP A 144 -5.30 -8.20 -8.79
CA TRP A 144 -4.67 -8.83 -7.64
C TRP A 144 -5.20 -8.20 -6.35
N VAL A 145 -5.73 -9.02 -5.48
CA VAL A 145 -6.50 -8.60 -4.29
C VAL A 145 -5.81 -9.12 -3.03
N THR A 146 -5.68 -8.26 -2.03
CA THR A 146 -5.38 -8.68 -0.67
C THR A 146 -6.69 -8.95 0.05
N ASP A 147 -6.98 -10.21 0.33
CA ASP A 147 -8.24 -10.61 0.97
C ASP A 147 -8.01 -10.93 2.44
N SER A 148 -8.48 -10.05 3.31
CA SER A 148 -8.30 -10.21 4.76
C SER A 148 -9.21 -11.30 5.34
N GLY A 149 -10.38 -11.53 4.76
CA GLY A 149 -11.29 -12.58 5.21
C GLY A 149 -10.78 -13.98 4.88
N LEU A 150 -10.29 -14.18 3.65
CA LEU A 150 -9.66 -15.43 3.22
C LEU A 150 -8.24 -15.62 3.78
N ASN A 151 -7.64 -14.54 4.30
CA ASN A 151 -6.22 -14.51 4.69
C ASN A 151 -5.31 -14.96 3.54
N ALA A 152 -5.55 -14.42 2.35
CA ALA A 152 -4.96 -14.85 1.09
C ALA A 152 -4.72 -13.68 0.13
N ILE A 153 -3.83 -13.88 -0.82
CA ILE A 153 -3.78 -13.09 -2.05
C ILE A 153 -4.68 -13.77 -3.07
N VAL A 154 -5.52 -13.01 -3.76
CA VAL A 154 -6.43 -13.51 -4.78
C VAL A 154 -6.12 -12.86 -6.12
N ARG A 155 -6.06 -13.64 -7.18
CA ARG A 155 -5.90 -13.18 -8.57
C ARG A 155 -7.18 -13.46 -9.34
N VAL A 156 -7.68 -12.44 -10.05
CA VAL A 156 -8.85 -12.59 -10.93
C VAL A 156 -8.45 -12.26 -12.37
N ASP A 157 -8.64 -13.22 -13.25
CA ASP A 157 -8.37 -13.04 -14.68
C ASP A 157 -9.45 -12.17 -15.32
N PRO A 158 -9.10 -11.07 -16.03
CA PRO A 158 -10.09 -10.12 -16.54
C PRO A 158 -10.96 -10.65 -17.70
N ALA A 159 -10.51 -11.69 -18.41
CA ALA A 159 -11.21 -12.24 -19.57
C ALA A 159 -12.10 -13.42 -19.21
N THR A 160 -11.62 -14.29 -18.32
CA THR A 160 -12.32 -15.54 -17.94
C THR A 160 -13.02 -15.45 -16.59
N GLU A 161 -12.69 -14.42 -15.79
CA GLU A 161 -13.14 -14.24 -14.39
C GLU A 161 -12.72 -15.40 -13.47
N LYS A 162 -11.73 -16.17 -13.91
CA LYS A 162 -11.15 -17.23 -13.07
C LYS A 162 -10.51 -16.62 -11.83
N VAL A 163 -10.88 -17.16 -10.67
CA VAL A 163 -10.36 -16.78 -9.36
C VAL A 163 -9.31 -17.78 -8.92
N ASP A 164 -8.08 -17.33 -8.74
CA ASP A 164 -6.97 -18.12 -8.18
C ASP A 164 -6.66 -17.58 -6.77
N VAL A 165 -6.60 -18.47 -5.77
CA VAL A 165 -6.40 -18.10 -4.35
C VAL A 165 -5.05 -18.64 -3.88
N PHE A 166 -4.24 -17.76 -3.26
CA PHE A 166 -2.93 -18.06 -2.68
C PHE A 166 -2.98 -17.81 -1.17
N PRO A 167 -3.31 -18.86 -0.36
CA PRO A 167 -3.40 -18.70 1.09
C PRO A 167 -2.05 -18.34 1.71
N LEU A 168 -2.06 -17.53 2.75
CA LEU A 168 -0.85 -17.27 3.53
C LEU A 168 -0.44 -18.51 4.32
N PRO A 169 0.86 -18.85 4.38
CA PRO A 169 1.36 -20.04 5.10
C PRO A 169 1.40 -19.85 6.63
N THR A 170 0.64 -18.90 7.16
CA THR A 170 0.60 -18.59 8.60
C THR A 170 -0.69 -19.10 9.22
N GLY A 171 -0.61 -19.66 10.43
CA GLY A 171 -1.80 -20.06 11.21
C GLY A 171 -2.54 -18.89 11.85
N GLY A 172 -2.05 -17.64 11.69
CA GLY A 172 -2.62 -16.43 12.27
C GLY A 172 -3.31 -15.54 11.25
N TYR A 173 -4.26 -14.73 11.70
CA TYR A 173 -4.95 -13.73 10.90
C TYR A 173 -4.02 -12.54 10.63
N ALA A 174 -3.61 -12.34 9.38
CA ALA A 174 -2.69 -11.28 8.98
C ALA A 174 -3.35 -9.89 8.94
N ASN A 175 -4.67 -9.82 8.76
CA ASN A 175 -5.41 -8.58 8.51
C ASN A 175 -4.80 -7.83 7.31
N LEU A 176 -4.83 -8.50 6.15
CA LEU A 176 -4.20 -8.03 4.92
C LEU A 176 -4.72 -6.65 4.50
N ASN A 177 -3.82 -5.81 3.96
CA ASN A 177 -4.15 -4.44 3.59
C ASN A 177 -3.87 -4.15 2.11
N THR A 178 -2.66 -3.81 1.75
CA THR A 178 -2.32 -3.30 0.42
C THR A 178 -1.23 -4.18 -0.22
N ALA A 179 -1.16 -4.17 -1.56
CA ALA A 179 -0.11 -4.85 -2.31
C ALA A 179 0.53 -3.92 -3.34
N SER A 180 1.76 -4.28 -3.75
CA SER A 180 2.51 -3.63 -4.83
C SER A 180 3.43 -4.64 -5.49
N PHE A 181 3.60 -4.58 -6.81
CA PHE A 181 4.60 -5.38 -7.51
C PHE A 181 5.97 -4.70 -7.46
N ASP A 182 7.02 -5.46 -7.22
CA ASP A 182 8.38 -4.96 -7.40
C ASP A 182 8.83 -5.00 -8.87
N GLY A 183 10.05 -4.50 -9.14
CA GLY A 183 10.60 -4.45 -10.50
C GLY A 183 10.86 -5.83 -11.15
N THR A 184 10.75 -6.94 -10.41
CA THR A 184 10.92 -8.31 -10.90
C THR A 184 9.61 -9.04 -11.15
N GLY A 185 8.48 -8.43 -10.76
CA GLY A 185 7.14 -8.98 -10.87
C GLY A 185 6.73 -9.85 -9.67
N VAL A 186 7.42 -9.76 -8.56
CA VAL A 186 7.00 -10.33 -7.26
C VAL A 186 6.03 -9.36 -6.60
N LEU A 187 4.90 -9.88 -6.12
CA LEU A 187 3.89 -9.10 -5.41
C LEU A 187 4.25 -9.04 -3.93
N TRP A 188 4.43 -7.84 -3.41
CA TRP A 188 4.61 -7.57 -1.98
C TRP A 188 3.30 -7.11 -1.36
N PHE A 189 3.06 -7.48 -0.09
CA PHE A 189 1.83 -7.12 0.63
C PHE A 189 2.08 -6.81 2.09
N THR A 190 1.13 -6.11 2.71
CA THR A 190 1.13 -5.77 4.13
C THR A 190 -0.03 -6.42 4.86
N GLY A 191 0.15 -6.66 6.16
CA GLY A 191 -0.88 -7.14 7.09
C GLY A 191 -0.80 -6.41 8.42
N GLN A 192 -1.91 -5.76 8.81
CA GLN A 192 -1.98 -4.88 9.98
C GLN A 192 -1.71 -5.59 11.31
N SER A 193 -1.82 -6.93 11.33
CA SER A 193 -1.51 -7.74 12.53
C SER A 193 -0.02 -7.77 12.88
N GLY A 194 0.84 -7.16 12.05
CA GLY A 194 2.27 -7.03 12.29
C GLY A 194 3.13 -7.86 11.35
N VAL A 195 2.63 -8.09 10.14
CA VAL A 195 3.35 -8.84 9.11
C VAL A 195 3.40 -8.06 7.79
N TYR A 196 4.34 -8.42 6.97
CA TYR A 196 4.39 -8.15 5.53
C TYR A 196 4.87 -9.41 4.83
N GLY A 197 4.74 -9.46 3.51
CA GLY A 197 5.16 -10.67 2.81
C GLY A 197 5.26 -10.46 1.32
N ARG A 198 5.59 -11.54 0.61
CA ARG A 198 5.66 -11.55 -0.84
C ARG A 198 5.08 -12.83 -1.42
N LEU A 199 4.54 -12.73 -2.62
CA LEU A 199 4.09 -13.83 -3.46
C LEU A 199 4.83 -13.77 -4.78
N ASP A 200 5.46 -14.87 -5.16
CA ASP A 200 5.97 -15.07 -6.53
C ASP A 200 4.83 -15.61 -7.41
N PRO A 201 4.27 -14.82 -8.35
CA PRO A 201 3.16 -15.27 -9.21
C PRO A 201 3.49 -16.45 -10.11
N LYS A 202 4.79 -16.66 -10.43
CA LYS A 202 5.23 -17.75 -11.32
C LYS A 202 5.18 -19.11 -10.65
N THR A 203 5.46 -19.15 -9.34
CA THR A 203 5.55 -20.38 -8.56
C THR A 203 4.38 -20.56 -7.59
N GLY A 204 3.64 -19.48 -7.29
CA GLY A 204 2.61 -19.44 -6.26
C GLY A 204 3.18 -19.46 -4.83
N ARG A 205 4.50 -19.32 -4.66
CA ARG A 205 5.15 -19.34 -3.35
C ARG A 205 4.87 -18.04 -2.61
N VAL A 206 4.32 -18.17 -1.40
CA VAL A 206 4.09 -17.07 -0.47
C VAL A 206 5.10 -17.15 0.68
N GLU A 207 5.72 -16.02 1.00
CA GLU A 207 6.59 -15.85 2.17
C GLU A 207 6.04 -14.71 3.04
N VAL A 208 6.08 -14.89 4.36
CA VAL A 208 5.60 -13.91 5.34
C VAL A 208 6.71 -13.60 6.32
N PHE A 209 6.86 -12.33 6.67
CA PHE A 209 7.89 -11.79 7.57
C PHE A 209 7.21 -11.01 8.69
N ASP A 210 7.79 -11.08 9.89
CA ASP A 210 7.36 -10.25 11.01
C ASP A 210 7.85 -8.82 10.83
N ALA A 211 6.95 -7.85 11.05
CA ALA A 211 7.31 -6.45 10.97
C ALA A 211 8.17 -6.04 12.19
N PRO A 212 9.25 -5.26 12.02
CA PRO A 212 10.20 -4.92 13.09
C PRO A 212 9.58 -4.29 14.34
N ARG A 213 8.42 -3.62 14.19
CA ARG A 213 7.69 -2.97 15.29
C ARG A 213 6.31 -3.58 15.52
N GLY A 214 6.06 -4.79 15.04
CA GLY A 214 4.80 -5.48 15.20
C GLY A 214 3.65 -4.82 14.42
N ARG A 215 2.50 -4.67 15.07
CA ARG A 215 1.25 -4.21 14.43
C ARG A 215 1.39 -2.87 13.74
N GLY A 216 0.76 -2.77 12.55
CA GLY A 216 0.64 -1.49 11.86
C GLY A 216 0.96 -1.45 10.38
N PRO A 217 1.68 -2.42 9.74
CA PRO A 217 1.92 -2.35 8.29
C PRO A 217 0.61 -2.13 7.53
N TYR A 218 0.58 -1.11 6.68
CA TYR A 218 -0.64 -0.62 6.03
C TYR A 218 -0.43 -0.43 4.54
N GLY A 219 -0.12 0.79 4.08
CA GLY A 219 0.19 1.08 2.68
C GLY A 219 1.55 0.52 2.25
N ILE A 220 1.68 0.17 0.97
CA ILE A 220 2.93 -0.31 0.38
C ILE A 220 3.05 0.26 -1.03
N ALA A 221 4.26 0.60 -1.45
CA ALA A 221 4.55 1.12 -2.78
C ALA A 221 5.93 0.71 -3.26
N THR A 222 6.10 0.69 -4.57
CA THR A 222 7.36 0.43 -5.24
C THR A 222 7.81 1.67 -5.99
N THR A 223 9.07 2.06 -5.84
CA THR A 223 9.67 3.15 -6.59
C THR A 223 9.94 2.75 -8.05
N PRO A 224 10.17 3.71 -8.98
CA PRO A 224 10.58 3.38 -10.35
C PRO A 224 11.87 2.55 -10.44
N ALA A 225 12.72 2.61 -9.40
CA ALA A 225 13.93 1.77 -9.29
C ALA A 225 13.65 0.35 -8.75
N GLY A 226 12.38 -0.01 -8.52
CA GLY A 226 12.00 -1.34 -8.01
C GLY A 226 12.19 -1.54 -6.51
N ILE A 227 12.45 -0.48 -5.75
CA ILE A 227 12.62 -0.54 -4.29
C ILE A 227 11.25 -0.46 -3.61
N VAL A 228 10.96 -1.39 -2.71
CA VAL A 228 9.68 -1.50 -2.02
C VAL A 228 9.74 -0.83 -0.66
N TYR A 229 8.70 -0.05 -0.34
CA TYR A 229 8.50 0.58 0.97
C TYR A 229 7.08 0.34 1.48
N TYR A 230 6.92 0.15 2.78
CA TYR A 230 5.60 0.16 3.41
C TYR A 230 5.50 1.25 4.48
N ALA A 231 4.28 1.73 4.71
CA ALA A 231 3.93 2.60 5.83
C ALA A 231 3.29 1.78 6.95
N SER A 232 3.58 2.14 8.20
CA SER A 232 3.05 1.49 9.40
C SER A 232 2.22 2.48 10.21
N LEU A 233 0.89 2.32 10.17
CA LEU A 233 -0.05 3.22 10.83
C LEU A 233 0.13 3.23 12.35
N ALA A 234 0.11 2.06 12.97
CA ALA A 234 0.26 1.97 14.42
C ALA A 234 1.70 2.18 14.89
N GLY A 235 2.68 1.87 14.02
CA GLY A 235 4.10 2.09 14.29
C GLY A 235 4.59 3.49 13.97
N SER A 236 3.79 4.31 13.27
CA SER A 236 4.14 5.68 12.85
C SER A 236 5.52 5.80 12.20
N HIS A 237 5.80 4.96 11.21
CA HIS A 237 7.05 4.96 10.44
C HIS A 237 6.82 4.43 9.02
N ILE A 238 7.79 4.60 8.15
CA ILE A 238 7.87 3.80 6.93
C ILE A 238 9.02 2.79 7.05
N ALA A 239 9.01 1.76 6.22
CA ALA A 239 10.12 0.81 6.17
C ALA A 239 10.48 0.48 4.72
N ARG A 240 11.79 0.46 4.44
CA ARG A 240 12.37 -0.01 3.20
C ARG A 240 12.56 -1.52 3.26
N LEU A 241 12.16 -2.23 2.24
CA LEU A 241 12.33 -3.67 2.13
C LEU A 241 13.53 -4.02 1.25
N ASP A 242 14.33 -4.95 1.71
CA ASP A 242 15.32 -5.64 0.88
C ASP A 242 14.59 -6.76 0.12
N VAL A 243 14.44 -6.60 -1.18
CA VAL A 243 13.65 -7.52 -2.02
C VAL A 243 14.28 -8.91 -2.16
N LEU A 244 15.58 -9.07 -1.84
CA LEU A 244 16.26 -10.37 -1.89
C LEU A 244 16.05 -11.15 -0.60
N THR A 245 16.32 -10.51 0.54
CA THR A 245 16.29 -11.15 1.87
C THR A 245 14.95 -11.05 2.58
N GLY A 246 14.13 -10.08 2.20
CA GLY A 246 12.89 -9.75 2.91
C GLY A 246 13.11 -8.85 4.14
N ALA A 247 14.34 -8.47 4.47
CA ALA A 247 14.63 -7.64 5.65
C ALA A 247 14.03 -6.23 5.51
N ALA A 248 13.52 -5.68 6.62
CA ALA A 248 12.95 -4.34 6.67
C ALA A 248 13.85 -3.38 7.47
N THR A 249 14.13 -2.21 6.89
CA THR A 249 14.82 -1.09 7.56
C THR A 249 13.81 0.01 7.86
N VAL A 250 13.65 0.34 9.14
CA VAL A 250 12.72 1.39 9.61
C VAL A 250 13.30 2.78 9.35
N LEU A 251 12.47 3.70 8.86
CA LEU A 251 12.75 5.10 8.62
C LEU A 251 11.72 5.95 9.37
N GLU A 252 12.22 6.88 10.19
CA GLU A 252 11.38 7.68 11.09
C GLU A 252 11.02 9.03 10.46
N PRO A 253 9.74 9.34 10.24
CA PRO A 253 9.31 10.70 9.94
C PRO A 253 9.59 11.66 11.12
N PRO A 254 9.76 12.98 10.86
CA PRO A 254 10.10 13.95 11.90
C PRO A 254 9.03 14.13 12.97
N THR A 255 7.74 14.09 12.59
CA THR A 255 6.62 14.24 13.53
C THR A 255 6.35 12.93 14.27
N PRO A 256 6.53 12.88 15.61
CA PRO A 256 6.25 11.66 16.37
C PRO A 256 4.76 11.31 16.38
N GLY A 257 4.44 10.02 16.25
CA GLY A 257 3.07 9.53 16.35
C GLY A 257 2.13 9.99 15.23
N GLN A 258 2.68 10.45 14.11
CA GLN A 258 1.96 11.05 12.98
C GLN A 258 0.99 10.09 12.28
N GLY A 259 1.13 8.77 12.46
CA GLY A 259 0.24 7.78 11.88
C GLY A 259 0.46 7.60 10.38
N ALA A 260 1.69 7.22 9.96
CA ALA A 260 2.02 6.89 8.57
C ALA A 260 1.08 5.80 8.04
N ARG A 261 0.16 6.15 7.13
CA ARG A 261 -0.92 5.26 6.74
C ARG A 261 -0.72 4.66 5.36
N ARG A 262 -0.61 5.49 4.34
CA ARG A 262 -0.35 5.06 2.96
C ARG A 262 0.96 5.68 2.47
N VAL A 263 1.58 5.03 1.52
CA VAL A 263 2.81 5.51 0.88
C VAL A 263 2.70 5.34 -0.62
N TRP A 264 3.25 6.28 -1.38
CA TRP A 264 3.37 6.22 -2.83
C TRP A 264 4.70 6.80 -3.28
N SER A 265 5.16 6.44 -4.49
CA SER A 265 6.39 6.99 -5.07
C SER A 265 6.08 7.92 -6.22
N ASP A 266 6.84 9.02 -6.33
CA ASP A 266 6.82 9.86 -7.54
C ASP A 266 7.81 9.35 -8.61
N SER A 267 7.83 10.04 -9.77
CA SER A 267 8.69 9.68 -10.90
C SER A 267 10.19 9.74 -10.59
N ARG A 268 10.59 10.50 -9.57
CA ARG A 268 11.96 10.68 -9.10
C ARG A 268 12.35 9.66 -8.01
N GLY A 269 11.41 8.79 -7.60
CA GLY A 269 11.64 7.81 -6.54
C GLY A 269 11.54 8.35 -5.12
N ARG A 270 11.06 9.59 -4.95
CA ARG A 270 10.76 10.14 -3.62
C ARG A 270 9.45 9.51 -3.13
N LEU A 271 9.33 9.35 -1.83
CA LEU A 271 8.17 8.74 -1.21
C LEU A 271 7.25 9.80 -0.62
N TRP A 272 5.96 9.66 -0.86
CA TRP A 272 4.91 10.48 -0.31
C TRP A 272 4.08 9.64 0.65
N VAL A 273 3.88 10.14 1.87
CA VAL A 273 3.24 9.42 2.97
C VAL A 273 2.07 10.22 3.49
N SER A 274 0.88 9.62 3.52
CA SER A 274 -0.25 10.22 4.24
C SER A 274 -0.11 9.95 5.74
N GLU A 275 -0.24 10.98 6.55
CA GLU A 275 -0.05 10.91 7.99
C GLU A 275 -1.37 11.23 8.71
N TRP A 276 -2.09 10.18 9.01
CA TRP A 276 -3.48 10.22 9.49
C TRP A 276 -3.67 11.01 10.78
N ASN A 277 -2.84 10.76 11.79
CA ASN A 277 -3.00 11.40 13.11
C ASN A 277 -2.62 12.88 13.07
N ALA A 278 -1.60 13.23 12.28
CA ALA A 278 -1.12 14.60 12.14
C ALA A 278 -1.94 15.40 11.12
N GLY A 279 -2.71 14.75 10.25
CA GLY A 279 -3.47 15.40 9.19
C GLY A 279 -2.57 16.10 8.18
N GLN A 280 -1.49 15.44 7.76
CA GLN A 280 -0.48 16.01 6.89
C GLN A 280 0.00 15.00 5.85
N VAL A 281 0.75 15.47 4.87
CA VAL A 281 1.51 14.66 3.92
C VAL A 281 3.00 14.87 4.16
N ALA A 282 3.76 13.80 4.19
CA ALA A 282 5.21 13.84 4.26
C ALA A 282 5.84 13.38 2.94
N ARG A 283 7.01 13.96 2.61
CA ARG A 283 7.91 13.50 1.55
C ARG A 283 9.21 13.02 2.16
N TYR A 284 9.63 11.83 1.80
CA TYR A 284 10.97 11.30 2.07
C TYR A 284 11.74 11.20 0.76
N ASP A 285 12.95 11.74 0.72
CA ASP A 285 13.87 11.64 -0.40
C ASP A 285 14.97 10.63 -0.08
N PRO A 286 14.95 9.42 -0.68
CA PRO A 286 15.97 8.39 -0.39
C PRO A 286 17.38 8.74 -0.80
N ALA A 287 17.58 9.70 -1.72
CA ALA A 287 18.90 10.10 -2.17
C ALA A 287 19.61 11.01 -1.17
N THR A 288 18.84 11.80 -0.41
CA THR A 288 19.37 12.76 0.57
C THR A 288 19.01 12.39 2.01
N GLU A 289 18.16 11.38 2.18
CA GLU A 289 17.58 10.95 3.47
C GLU A 289 16.82 12.08 4.19
N GLN A 290 16.32 13.08 3.43
CA GLN A 290 15.62 14.23 3.97
C GLN A 290 14.11 14.06 3.95
N TRP A 291 13.48 14.51 5.03
CA TRP A 291 12.05 14.61 5.18
C TRP A 291 11.56 16.04 5.01
N LYS A 292 10.32 16.20 4.50
CA LYS A 292 9.56 17.44 4.54
C LYS A 292 8.08 17.12 4.71
N GLU A 293 7.38 17.92 5.51
CA GLU A 293 5.99 17.69 5.89
C GLU A 293 5.15 18.94 5.60
N TRP A 294 3.89 18.72 5.18
CA TRP A 294 2.92 19.79 4.92
C TRP A 294 1.56 19.37 5.49
N ARG A 295 1.01 20.25 6.36
CA ARG A 295 -0.32 20.03 6.90
C ARG A 295 -1.37 20.27 5.83
N LEU A 296 -2.37 19.40 5.72
CA LEU A 296 -3.52 19.59 4.83
C LEU A 296 -4.35 20.81 5.29
N PRO A 297 -5.06 21.47 4.34
CA PRO A 297 -5.97 22.57 4.66
C PRO A 297 -7.09 22.15 5.62
N GLY A 298 -7.66 23.12 6.35
CA GLY A 298 -8.80 22.89 7.23
C GLY A 298 -8.47 22.75 8.72
N HIS A 299 -9.51 22.57 9.54
CA HIS A 299 -9.37 22.57 11.00
C HIS A 299 -8.91 21.22 11.56
N THR A 300 -9.47 20.14 11.04
CA THR A 300 -9.23 18.76 11.53
C THR A 300 -8.96 17.81 10.37
N PRO A 301 -7.90 18.05 9.58
CA PRO A 301 -7.59 17.18 8.45
C PRO A 301 -7.22 15.79 8.93
N GLN A 302 -7.63 14.78 8.14
CA GLN A 302 -7.36 13.36 8.36
C GLN A 302 -6.92 12.72 7.05
N ALA A 303 -5.62 12.79 6.76
CA ALA A 303 -5.02 12.29 5.53
C ALA A 303 -5.02 10.76 5.51
N TYR A 304 -5.91 10.14 4.70
CA TYR A 304 -6.02 8.70 4.64
C TYR A 304 -5.21 8.09 3.48
N ALA A 305 -5.61 8.35 2.24
CA ALA A 305 -4.93 7.86 1.05
C ALA A 305 -3.85 8.82 0.57
N VAL A 306 -2.90 8.30 -0.20
CA VAL A 306 -1.95 9.09 -1.00
C VAL A 306 -1.70 8.36 -2.31
N TYR A 307 -1.66 9.10 -3.40
CA TYR A 307 -1.34 8.66 -4.75
C TYR A 307 -0.58 9.80 -5.47
N VAL A 308 0.33 9.46 -6.36
CA VAL A 308 1.03 10.45 -7.21
C VAL A 308 0.69 10.13 -8.66
N ASP A 309 0.20 11.14 -9.39
CA ASP A 309 -0.19 10.99 -10.78
C ASP A 309 1.01 11.12 -11.75
N GLU A 310 0.74 10.97 -13.05
CA GLU A 310 1.73 11.06 -14.13
C GLU A 310 2.38 12.44 -14.29
N LEU A 311 1.84 13.46 -13.62
CA LEU A 311 2.38 14.83 -13.59
C LEU A 311 3.13 15.13 -12.29
N ASP A 312 3.40 14.11 -11.47
CA ASP A 312 3.97 14.21 -10.13
C ASP A 312 3.13 15.06 -9.16
N MET A 313 1.82 15.24 -9.42
CA MET A 313 0.89 15.81 -8.47
C MET A 313 0.52 14.78 -7.40
N VAL A 314 0.51 15.20 -6.14
CA VAL A 314 0.21 14.31 -5.00
C VAL A 314 -1.26 14.45 -4.63
N TRP A 315 -1.99 13.34 -4.70
CA TRP A 315 -3.40 13.27 -4.36
C TRP A 315 -3.59 12.60 -3.01
N LEU A 316 -4.46 13.17 -2.19
CA LEU A 316 -4.80 12.66 -0.86
C LEU A 316 -6.32 12.62 -0.70
N SER A 317 -6.80 11.71 0.14
CA SER A 317 -8.16 11.81 0.68
C SER A 317 -8.11 12.40 2.08
N ASP A 318 -8.98 13.38 2.33
CA ASP A 318 -9.16 13.99 3.64
C ASP A 318 -10.54 13.66 4.19
N PHE A 319 -10.60 12.80 5.21
CA PHE A 319 -11.85 12.41 5.86
C PHE A 319 -12.44 13.58 6.65
N GLY A 320 -11.58 14.42 7.24
CA GLY A 320 -12.01 15.59 8.02
C GLY A 320 -12.72 16.64 7.17
N ALA A 321 -12.30 16.82 5.93
CA ALA A 321 -12.90 17.76 4.97
C ALA A 321 -13.95 17.12 4.07
N ASN A 322 -14.12 15.79 4.06
CA ASN A 322 -14.91 15.04 3.08
C ASN A 322 -14.52 15.42 1.65
N ALA A 323 -13.24 15.35 1.33
CA ALA A 323 -12.67 15.86 0.08
C ALA A 323 -11.54 14.96 -0.46
N LEU A 324 -11.27 15.08 -1.75
CA LEU A 324 -9.96 14.78 -2.31
C LEU A 324 -9.14 16.07 -2.35
N VAL A 325 -7.84 15.95 -2.12
CA VAL A 325 -6.91 17.08 -2.06
C VAL A 325 -5.77 16.80 -3.02
N ARG A 326 -5.45 17.74 -3.90
CA ARG A 326 -4.27 17.73 -4.76
C ARG A 326 -3.21 18.66 -4.18
N PHE A 327 -2.00 18.19 -4.03
CA PHE A 327 -0.84 18.97 -3.63
C PHE A 327 0.13 19.09 -4.80
N ASP A 328 0.51 20.31 -5.12
CA ASP A 328 1.57 20.65 -6.09
C ASP A 328 2.91 20.76 -5.35
N PRO A 329 3.85 19.80 -5.53
CA PRO A 329 5.12 19.80 -4.81
C PRO A 329 6.07 20.93 -5.17
N GLU A 330 5.95 21.51 -6.36
CA GLU A 330 6.81 22.60 -6.82
C GLU A 330 6.34 23.97 -6.29
N ARG A 331 5.01 24.15 -6.18
CA ARG A 331 4.39 25.37 -5.65
C ARG A 331 4.10 25.30 -4.16
N GLU A 332 4.16 24.11 -3.58
CA GLU A 332 3.76 23.80 -2.20
C GLU A 332 2.33 24.29 -1.89
N ALA A 333 1.44 24.08 -2.81
CA ALA A 333 0.07 24.58 -2.76
C ALA A 333 -0.94 23.43 -2.86
N PHE A 334 -2.08 23.62 -2.20
CA PHE A 334 -3.17 22.64 -2.18
C PHE A 334 -4.38 23.14 -2.95
N ASP A 335 -4.97 22.23 -3.75
CA ASP A 335 -6.31 22.36 -4.28
C ASP A 335 -7.23 21.38 -3.55
N VAL A 336 -8.45 21.81 -3.20
CA VAL A 336 -9.42 20.99 -2.48
C VAL A 336 -10.64 20.72 -3.36
N PHE A 337 -11.01 19.46 -3.50
CA PHE A 337 -12.16 18.98 -4.27
C PHE A 337 -13.19 18.36 -3.31
N PRO A 338 -14.19 19.13 -2.85
CA PRO A 338 -15.25 18.61 -2.00
C PRO A 338 -16.01 17.48 -2.69
N LEU A 339 -16.31 16.41 -1.96
CA LEU A 339 -17.05 15.28 -2.49
C LEU A 339 -18.55 15.53 -2.38
N PRO A 340 -19.34 15.23 -3.44
CA PRO A 340 -20.79 15.49 -3.47
C PRO A 340 -21.55 14.68 -2.40
N SER A 341 -21.11 13.45 -2.12
CA SER A 341 -21.72 12.58 -1.10
C SER A 341 -20.97 12.65 0.22
N SER A 342 -21.69 12.51 1.35
CA SER A 342 -21.09 12.59 2.70
C SER A 342 -21.80 11.61 3.66
N PRO A 343 -21.06 10.92 4.55
CA PRO A 343 -19.58 10.86 4.60
C PRO A 343 -19.04 9.88 3.54
N ALA A 344 -18.27 10.36 2.59
CA ALA A 344 -17.70 9.55 1.51
C ALA A 344 -16.69 8.53 2.01
N ASN A 345 -15.79 8.93 2.91
CA ASN A 345 -14.75 8.09 3.49
C ASN A 345 -13.90 7.39 2.41
N VAL A 346 -13.25 8.16 1.53
CA VAL A 346 -12.41 7.61 0.46
C VAL A 346 -11.15 6.98 1.04
N ARG A 347 -11.09 5.62 0.99
CA ARG A 347 -10.04 4.84 1.67
C ARG A 347 -8.79 4.61 0.84
N GLN A 348 -8.89 4.68 -0.49
CA GLN A 348 -7.73 4.50 -1.36
C GLN A 348 -7.97 5.27 -2.66
N ILE A 349 -6.86 5.75 -3.22
CA ILE A 349 -6.82 6.45 -4.50
C ILE A 349 -5.83 5.73 -5.40
N LEU A 350 -6.23 5.44 -6.63
CA LEU A 350 -5.34 5.09 -7.73
C LEU A 350 -5.81 5.80 -9.00
N GLY A 351 -4.90 6.01 -9.93
CA GLY A 351 -5.20 6.69 -11.18
C GLY A 351 -4.66 5.98 -12.41
N ARG A 352 -4.99 6.57 -13.54
CA ARG A 352 -4.37 6.39 -14.84
C ARG A 352 -4.27 7.77 -15.49
N PRO A 353 -3.48 7.97 -16.57
CA PRO A 353 -3.28 9.28 -17.14
C PRO A 353 -4.58 10.08 -17.34
N GLY A 354 -4.66 11.26 -16.69
CA GLY A 354 -5.81 12.16 -16.72
C GLY A 354 -6.98 11.79 -15.79
N GLU A 355 -6.90 10.73 -15.02
CA GLU A 355 -7.97 10.28 -14.09
C GLU A 355 -7.43 9.89 -12.74
N VAL A 356 -8.08 10.37 -11.69
CA VAL A 356 -7.79 9.99 -10.28
C VAL A 356 -9.06 9.41 -9.68
N TRP A 357 -9.04 8.13 -9.33
CA TRP A 357 -10.16 7.36 -8.83
C TRP A 357 -10.07 7.11 -7.33
N GLY A 358 -11.20 7.08 -6.65
CA GLY A 358 -11.30 6.74 -5.23
C GLY A 358 -12.51 5.87 -4.91
N ALA A 359 -12.42 5.09 -3.84
CA ALA A 359 -13.51 4.25 -3.33
C ALA A 359 -14.18 4.93 -2.13
N GLU A 360 -15.44 5.32 -2.29
CA GLU A 360 -16.26 6.00 -1.27
C GLU A 360 -17.00 4.98 -0.40
N SER A 361 -16.28 4.41 0.58
CA SER A 361 -16.79 3.30 1.40
C SER A 361 -18.01 3.66 2.28
N GLY A 362 -18.21 4.94 2.58
CA GLY A 362 -19.29 5.39 3.43
C GLY A 362 -20.64 5.51 2.72
N VAL A 363 -20.65 5.51 1.38
CA VAL A 363 -21.85 5.82 0.57
C VAL A 363 -22.08 4.88 -0.62
N ASP A 364 -21.34 3.77 -0.69
CA ASP A 364 -21.41 2.78 -1.79
C ASP A 364 -21.27 3.42 -3.18
N LYS A 365 -20.15 4.17 -3.37
CA LYS A 365 -19.84 4.80 -4.64
C LYS A 365 -18.33 4.70 -4.98
N LEU A 366 -18.02 4.92 -6.24
CA LEU A 366 -16.67 5.28 -6.69
C LEU A 366 -16.70 6.73 -7.16
N VAL A 367 -15.61 7.44 -6.95
CA VAL A 367 -15.44 8.82 -7.42
C VAL A 367 -14.26 8.91 -8.38
N VAL A 368 -14.36 9.79 -9.38
CA VAL A 368 -13.25 10.16 -10.25
C VAL A 368 -13.12 11.68 -10.34
N ILE A 369 -11.87 12.15 -10.32
CA ILE A 369 -11.52 13.50 -10.71
C ILE A 369 -10.81 13.41 -12.05
N LYS A 370 -11.28 14.15 -13.04
CA LYS A 370 -10.77 14.15 -14.42
C LYS A 370 -11.12 15.45 -15.12
N ARG A 371 -10.52 15.68 -16.31
CA ARG A 371 -11.05 16.68 -17.25
C ARG A 371 -12.40 16.24 -17.81
N PRO A 372 -13.30 17.19 -18.14
CA PRO A 372 -14.62 16.91 -18.75
C PRO A 372 -14.54 16.11 -20.04
#